data_89a6dba200b5e0fb6492e7cbb65214d1
#
_entry.id   89a6dba200b5e0fb6492e7cbb65214d1
#
_cell.length_a   1.000
_cell.length_b   1.000
_cell.length_c   1.000
_cell.angle_alpha   90.00
_cell.angle_beta   90.00
_cell.angle_gamma   90.00
#
_symmetry.space_group_name_H-M   'P 1'
#
loop_
_entity.id
_entity.type
_entity.pdbx_description
1 polymer ?
#
loop_
_entity_poly.entity_id
_entity_poly.type
_entity_poly.pdbx_seq_one_letter_code
_entity_poly.pdbx_strand_id
1 'polypeptide(L)'
;RIKRTVMQEEFLWTHRNGGYAGTVDNVSELVDGTYAVIDFKTARKPKKEEWIEDYKLQVAAYAVAVWDRHKIKISQAQIWISNEQTMDPQYFEMNTEDLKLYYNKFLERLEKFYEMFPIN
;
A
#
# COMPACT_ATOMS: atom_id res chain seq x y z
N ARG A 1 -2.40 -16.39 9.87
CA ARG A 1 -2.74 -14.98 9.99
C ARG A 1 -3.83 -14.58 9.02
N ILE A 2 -3.68 -14.95 7.76
CA ILE A 2 -4.67 -14.63 6.74
C ILE A 2 -5.78 -15.65 6.82
N LYS A 3 -7.02 -15.15 6.96
CA LYS A 3 -8.20 -16.01 6.95
C LYS A 3 -8.62 -16.29 5.51
N ARG A 4 -8.66 -15.26 4.67
CA ARG A 4 -9.00 -15.43 3.26
C ARG A 4 -8.56 -14.20 2.47
N THR A 5 -8.29 -14.44 1.19
CA THR A 5 -8.00 -13.35 0.25
C THR A 5 -9.32 -12.80 -0.27
N VAL A 6 -9.45 -11.47 -0.25
CA VAL A 6 -10.65 -10.76 -0.71
C VAL A 6 -10.46 -10.23 -2.12
N MET A 7 -9.27 -9.73 -2.43
CA MET A 7 -8.94 -9.19 -3.76
C MET A 7 -7.53 -9.58 -4.13
N GLN A 8 -7.30 -9.83 -5.43
CA GLN A 8 -5.97 -10.08 -5.97
C GLN A 8 -5.82 -9.27 -7.25
N GLU A 9 -4.70 -8.53 -7.36
CA GLU A 9 -4.36 -7.77 -8.55
C GLU A 9 -5.53 -6.92 -9.04
N GLU A 10 -6.14 -6.22 -8.10
CA GLU A 10 -7.33 -5.42 -8.37
C GLU A 10 -6.92 -4.00 -8.74
N PHE A 11 -7.45 -3.49 -9.86
CA PHE A 11 -7.23 -2.11 -10.24
C PHE A 11 -8.13 -1.21 -9.40
N LEU A 12 -7.53 -0.21 -8.77
CA LEU A 12 -8.23 0.73 -7.89
C LEU A 12 -8.02 2.16 -8.41
N TRP A 13 -9.03 2.99 -8.21
CA TRP A 13 -8.92 4.40 -8.52
C TRP A 13 -9.81 5.19 -7.58
N THR A 14 -9.50 6.47 -7.41
CA THR A 14 -10.30 7.37 -6.60
C THR A 14 -10.16 8.78 -7.14
N HIS A 15 -11.19 9.59 -6.95
CA HIS A 15 -11.14 11.01 -7.29
C HIS A 15 -10.65 11.86 -6.13
N ARG A 16 -10.37 11.24 -5.00
CA ARG A 16 -9.94 11.94 -3.79
C ARG A 16 -8.63 12.67 -4.06
N ASN A 17 -8.55 13.92 -3.58
CA ASN A 17 -7.33 14.73 -3.63
C ASN A 17 -6.77 14.91 -5.04
N GLY A 18 -7.65 15.03 -6.04
CA GLY A 18 -7.22 15.22 -7.43
C GLY A 18 -7.16 13.94 -8.24
N GLY A 19 -7.20 12.80 -7.55
CA GLY A 19 -7.29 11.52 -8.22
C GLY A 19 -5.97 10.77 -8.31
N TYR A 20 -6.05 9.47 -8.14
CA TYR A 20 -4.92 8.57 -8.41
C TYR A 20 -5.45 7.16 -8.64
N ALA A 21 -4.60 6.31 -9.20
CA ALA A 21 -4.99 4.95 -9.54
C ALA A 21 -3.79 4.02 -9.44
N GLY A 22 -4.07 2.73 -9.34
CA GLY A 22 -3.02 1.71 -9.31
C GLY A 22 -3.62 0.34 -9.12
N THR A 23 -2.77 -0.68 -9.10
CA THR A 23 -3.20 -2.06 -8.91
C THR A 23 -2.69 -2.55 -7.56
N VAL A 24 -3.62 -2.97 -6.69
CA VAL A 24 -3.24 -3.55 -5.41
C VAL A 24 -2.99 -5.04 -5.60
N ASP A 25 -1.91 -5.55 -5.00
CA ASP A 25 -1.57 -6.96 -5.15
C ASP A 25 -2.56 -7.86 -4.43
N ASN A 26 -2.91 -7.50 -3.21
CA ASN A 26 -3.73 -8.37 -2.37
C ASN A 26 -4.42 -7.59 -1.26
N VAL A 27 -5.68 -7.89 -1.03
CA VAL A 27 -6.41 -7.45 0.16
C VAL A 27 -6.94 -8.70 0.80
N SER A 28 -6.65 -8.91 2.08
CA SER A 28 -7.03 -10.13 2.79
C SER A 28 -7.70 -9.82 4.11
N GLU A 29 -8.62 -10.69 4.50
CA GLU A 29 -9.19 -10.70 5.82
C GLU A 29 -8.27 -11.50 6.73
N LEU A 30 -7.90 -10.92 7.87
CA LEU A 30 -7.03 -11.57 8.83
C LEU A 30 -7.87 -12.37 9.82
N VAL A 31 -7.21 -13.26 10.57
CA VAL A 31 -7.92 -14.14 11.49
C VAL A 31 -8.65 -13.39 12.61
N ASP A 32 -8.26 -12.15 12.90
CA ASP A 32 -8.94 -11.34 13.91
C ASP A 32 -10.13 -10.55 13.33
N GLY A 33 -10.45 -10.76 12.05
CA GLY A 33 -11.58 -10.11 11.42
C GLY A 33 -11.29 -8.76 10.79
N THR A 34 -10.06 -8.26 10.93
CA THR A 34 -9.67 -7.01 10.26
C THR A 34 -9.14 -7.29 8.87
N TYR A 35 -8.89 -6.24 8.09
CA TYR A 35 -8.46 -6.37 6.70
C TYR A 35 -7.11 -5.69 6.49
N ALA A 36 -6.29 -6.31 5.66
CA ALA A 36 -4.95 -5.82 5.37
C ALA A 36 -4.73 -5.69 3.86
N VAL A 37 -3.99 -4.65 3.48
CA VAL A 37 -3.40 -4.57 2.14
C VAL A 37 -2.04 -5.24 2.23
N ILE A 38 -1.76 -6.14 1.30
CA ILE A 38 -0.50 -6.88 1.27
C ILE A 38 0.16 -6.64 -0.09
N ASP A 39 1.42 -6.20 -0.04
CA ASP A 39 2.17 -5.88 -1.24
C ASP A 39 3.39 -6.78 -1.32
N PHE A 40 3.62 -7.38 -2.49
CA PHE A 40 4.72 -8.30 -2.71
C PHE A 40 5.72 -7.68 -3.66
N LYS A 41 6.97 -7.62 -3.24
CA LYS A 41 8.05 -7.04 -4.05
C LYS A 41 9.19 -8.03 -4.18
N THR A 42 9.95 -7.90 -5.27
CA THR A 42 11.19 -8.64 -5.44
C THR A 42 12.33 -7.65 -5.57
N ALA A 43 13.51 -8.05 -5.11
CA ALA A 43 14.70 -7.21 -5.16
C ALA A 43 15.91 -8.10 -5.33
N ARG A 44 17.00 -7.53 -5.87
CA ARG A 44 18.25 -8.28 -5.98
C ARG A 44 18.97 -8.35 -4.66
N LYS A 45 18.82 -7.32 -3.84
CA LYS A 45 19.49 -7.21 -2.54
C LYS A 45 18.45 -6.87 -1.48
N PRO A 46 18.70 -7.22 -0.21
CA PRO A 46 17.84 -6.76 0.87
C PRO A 46 17.74 -5.23 0.85
N LYS A 47 16.57 -4.71 1.13
CA LYS A 47 16.32 -3.28 1.16
C LYS A 47 16.35 -2.78 2.59
N LYS A 48 16.94 -1.61 2.82
CA LYS A 48 16.85 -0.93 4.09
C LYS A 48 15.48 -0.28 4.22
N GLU A 49 15.01 -0.11 5.45
CA GLU A 49 13.67 0.42 5.65
C GLU A 49 13.50 1.82 5.04
N GLU A 50 14.53 2.64 5.10
CA GLU A 50 14.48 3.97 4.52
C GLU A 50 14.29 3.94 3.00
N TRP A 51 14.68 2.84 2.35
CA TRP A 51 14.57 2.72 0.90
C TRP A 51 13.22 2.15 0.48
N ILE A 52 12.40 1.71 1.44
CA ILE A 52 11.07 1.19 1.12
C ILE A 52 9.99 2.22 1.40
N GLU A 53 10.38 3.46 1.67
CA GLU A 53 9.39 4.50 1.96
C GLU A 53 8.37 4.62 0.81
N ASP A 54 8.83 4.53 -0.43
CA ASP A 54 7.93 4.59 -1.58
C ASP A 54 6.89 3.48 -1.55
N TYR A 55 7.29 2.28 -1.12
CA TYR A 55 6.35 1.17 -0.98
C TYR A 55 5.31 1.47 0.11
N LYS A 56 5.75 2.07 1.21
CA LYS A 56 4.83 2.44 2.30
C LYS A 56 3.83 3.49 1.85
N LEU A 57 4.28 4.48 1.08
CA LEU A 57 3.39 5.49 0.52
C LEU A 57 2.35 4.85 -0.39
N GLN A 58 2.79 3.89 -1.20
CA GLN A 58 1.92 3.22 -2.15
C GLN A 58 0.83 2.41 -1.44
N VAL A 59 1.19 1.61 -0.43
CA VAL A 59 0.18 0.80 0.26
C VAL A 59 -0.78 1.66 1.06
N ALA A 60 -0.33 2.80 1.60
CA ALA A 60 -1.22 3.73 2.28
C ALA A 60 -2.24 4.31 1.30
N ALA A 61 -1.79 4.69 0.10
CA ALA A 61 -2.69 5.19 -0.94
C ALA A 61 -3.70 4.12 -1.35
N TYR A 62 -3.26 2.87 -1.48
CA TYR A 62 -4.17 1.76 -1.81
C TYR A 62 -5.20 1.52 -0.71
N ALA A 63 -4.82 1.63 0.56
CA ALA A 63 -5.75 1.43 1.66
C ALA A 63 -6.93 2.40 1.56
N VAL A 64 -6.67 3.66 1.22
CA VAL A 64 -7.72 4.66 1.07
C VAL A 64 -8.57 4.36 -0.18
N ALA A 65 -7.93 3.96 -1.28
CA ALA A 65 -8.66 3.63 -2.51
C ALA A 65 -9.57 2.42 -2.30
N VAL A 66 -9.14 1.42 -1.52
CA VAL A 66 -9.98 0.27 -1.19
C VAL A 66 -11.22 0.73 -0.43
N TRP A 67 -11.05 1.63 0.54
CA TRP A 67 -12.19 2.18 1.27
C TRP A 67 -13.15 2.91 0.31
N ASP A 68 -12.59 3.76 -0.56
CA ASP A 68 -13.42 4.55 -1.46
C ASP A 68 -14.21 3.67 -2.43
N ARG A 69 -13.58 2.61 -2.96
CA ARG A 69 -14.21 1.79 -3.98
C ARG A 69 -15.07 0.66 -3.41
N HIS A 70 -14.66 0.10 -2.28
CA HIS A 70 -15.29 -1.13 -1.78
C HIS A 70 -15.81 -1.00 -0.36
N LYS A 71 -15.56 0.14 0.32
CA LYS A 71 -15.99 0.37 1.69
C LYS A 71 -15.47 -0.68 2.66
N ILE A 72 -14.26 -1.18 2.39
CA ILE A 72 -13.57 -2.09 3.29
C ILE A 72 -12.52 -1.30 4.05
N LYS A 73 -12.62 -1.29 5.38
CA LYS A 73 -11.68 -0.56 6.23
C LYS A 73 -10.40 -1.36 6.37
N ILE A 74 -9.30 -0.76 5.95
CA ILE A 74 -7.98 -1.40 6.05
C ILE A 74 -7.35 -0.98 7.37
N SER A 75 -6.98 -1.95 8.18
CA SER A 75 -6.39 -1.71 9.51
C SER A 75 -4.90 -1.97 9.54
N GLN A 76 -4.35 -2.62 8.52
CA GLN A 76 -2.94 -3.00 8.49
C GLN A 76 -2.46 -3.06 7.06
N ALA A 77 -1.19 -2.79 6.85
CA ALA A 77 -0.55 -3.08 5.57
C ALA A 77 0.69 -3.92 5.84
N GLN A 78 1.01 -4.79 4.90
CA GLN A 78 2.16 -5.66 4.95
C GLN A 78 2.93 -5.55 3.65
N ILE A 79 4.24 -5.42 3.74
CA ILE A 79 5.12 -5.40 2.58
C ILE A 79 6.09 -6.57 2.73
N TRP A 80 6.03 -7.48 1.77
CA TRP A 80 6.89 -8.66 1.75
C TRP A 80 7.86 -8.53 0.59
N ILE A 81 9.15 -8.53 0.88
CA ILE A 81 10.19 -8.36 -0.14
C ILE A 81 11.03 -9.63 -0.17
N SER A 82 10.95 -10.37 -1.27
CA SER A 82 11.87 -11.48 -1.51
C SER A 82 13.08 -10.94 -2.26
N ASN A 83 14.23 -11.57 -2.05
CA ASN A 83 15.44 -11.14 -2.75
C ASN A 83 16.25 -12.36 -3.18
N GLU A 84 17.18 -12.13 -4.13
CA GLU A 84 17.95 -13.20 -4.73
C GLU A 84 19.12 -13.65 -3.87
N GLN A 85 19.47 -12.88 -2.85
CA GLN A 85 20.66 -13.17 -2.05
C GLN A 85 20.38 -14.01 -0.82
N THR A 86 19.17 -13.95 -0.28
CA THR A 86 18.83 -14.69 0.92
C THR A 86 17.57 -15.50 0.71
N MET A 87 17.40 -16.53 1.54
CA MET A 87 16.18 -17.33 1.53
C MET A 87 15.07 -16.70 2.35
N ASP A 88 15.42 -15.71 3.19
CA ASP A 88 14.47 -15.10 4.10
C ASP A 88 13.94 -13.80 3.52
N PRO A 89 12.62 -13.68 3.31
CA PRO A 89 12.05 -12.42 2.84
C PRO A 89 12.11 -11.36 3.93
N GLN A 90 12.17 -10.11 3.51
CA GLN A 90 11.98 -8.99 4.43
C GLN A 90 10.50 -8.73 4.59
N TYR A 91 10.09 -8.39 5.80
CA TYR A 91 8.70 -8.12 6.11
C TYR A 91 8.59 -6.81 6.86
N PHE A 92 7.69 -5.95 6.41
CA PHE A 92 7.42 -4.66 7.05
C PHE A 92 5.93 -4.55 7.27
N GLU A 93 5.56 -4.16 8.47
CA GLU A 93 4.16 -4.05 8.85
C GLU A 93 3.84 -2.60 9.20
N MET A 94 2.65 -2.14 8.80
CA MET A 94 2.18 -0.81 9.10
C MET A 94 0.83 -0.92 9.79
N ASN A 95 0.70 -0.27 10.94
CA ASN A 95 -0.57 -0.21 11.66
C ASN A 95 -1.41 0.98 11.16
N THR A 96 -2.56 1.20 11.77
CA THR A 96 -3.46 2.28 11.38
C THR A 96 -2.78 3.65 11.47
N GLU A 97 -1.98 3.88 12.51
CA GLU A 97 -1.28 5.14 12.67
C GLU A 97 -0.26 5.35 11.55
N ASP A 98 0.48 4.30 11.21
CA ASP A 98 1.43 4.36 10.11
C ASP A 98 0.72 4.65 8.79
N LEU A 99 -0.43 4.01 8.57
CA LEU A 99 -1.19 4.23 7.33
C LEU A 99 -1.61 5.69 7.20
N LYS A 100 -2.04 6.32 8.30
CA LYS A 100 -2.40 7.73 8.27
C LYS A 100 -1.19 8.61 7.98
N LEU A 101 -0.07 8.32 8.63
CA LEU A 101 1.15 9.10 8.44
C LEU A 101 1.62 9.03 6.99
N TYR A 102 1.69 7.83 6.44
CA TYR A 102 2.20 7.67 5.08
C TYR A 102 1.20 8.13 4.03
N TYR A 103 -0.10 8.07 4.32
CA TYR A 103 -1.07 8.64 3.40
C TYR A 103 -0.89 10.16 3.31
N ASN A 104 -0.66 10.84 4.43
CA ASN A 104 -0.40 12.28 4.41
C ASN A 104 0.86 12.61 3.61
N LYS A 105 1.91 11.80 3.75
CA LYS A 105 3.13 11.98 2.94
C LYS A 105 2.85 11.74 1.46
N PHE A 106 2.02 10.75 1.15
CA PHE A 106 1.63 10.50 -0.24
C PHE A 106 0.90 11.70 -0.83
N LEU A 107 -0.01 12.31 -0.07
CA LEU A 107 -0.75 13.49 -0.54
C LEU A 107 0.18 14.66 -0.83
N GLU A 108 1.22 14.85 -0.04
CA GLU A 108 2.19 15.90 -0.31
C GLU A 108 2.90 15.67 -1.63
N ARG A 109 3.28 14.43 -1.93
CA ARG A 109 3.89 14.11 -3.22
C ARG A 109 2.92 14.29 -4.37
N LEU A 110 1.69 13.88 -4.19
CA LEU A 110 0.65 14.01 -5.22
C LEU A 110 0.40 15.49 -5.53
N GLU A 111 0.34 16.33 -4.51
CA GLU A 111 0.16 17.76 -4.67
C GLU A 111 1.31 18.36 -5.48
N LYS A 112 2.55 17.98 -5.16
CA LYS A 112 3.71 18.46 -5.92
C LYS A 112 3.66 17.98 -7.36
N PHE A 113 3.22 16.75 -7.59
CA PHE A 113 3.08 16.23 -8.94
C PHE A 113 2.11 17.10 -9.75
N TYR A 114 0.96 17.45 -9.18
CA TYR A 114 -0.02 18.26 -9.88
C TYR A 114 0.42 19.70 -10.07
N GLU A 115 1.27 20.22 -9.19
CA GLU A 115 1.88 21.53 -9.40
C GLU A 115 2.81 21.52 -10.60
N MET A 116 3.58 20.44 -10.78
CA MET A 116 4.52 20.29 -11.89
C MET A 116 3.82 19.94 -13.20
N PHE A 117 2.71 19.21 -13.13
CA PHE A 117 1.96 18.76 -14.30
C PHE A 117 0.49 19.12 -14.12
N PRO A 118 0.15 20.41 -14.24
CA PRO A 118 -1.25 20.83 -13.98
C PRO A 118 -2.22 20.17 -14.95
N ILE A 119 -3.39 19.84 -14.42
CA ILE A 119 -4.50 19.31 -15.22
C ILE A 119 -5.44 20.46 -15.52
N ASN A 120 -5.71 20.66 -16.79
CA ASN A 120 -6.65 21.71 -17.23
C ASN A 120 -8.02 21.14 -17.54
#